data_6a695e1f49d092bc108a7a714afd708f
#
_entry.id   6a695e1f49d092bc108a7a714afd708f
#
_cell.length_a   1.000
_cell.length_b   1.000
_cell.length_c   1.000
_cell.angle_alpha   90.00
_cell.angle_beta   90.00
_cell.angle_gamma   90.00
#
_symmetry.space_group_name_H-M   'P 1'
#
loop_
_entity.id
_entity.type
_entity.pdbx_description
1 polymer ?
#
loop_
_entity_poly.entity_id
_entity_poly.type
_entity_poly.pdbx_seq_one_letter_code
_entity_poly.pdbx_strand_id
1 'polypeptide(L)'
;SGGTTKIESTVTTVVDPIIHLQTASGGGALGSDTNKDVGLALQYHTGSAAKTAFLGYDDSAGKLTFIPDASLSSEVVSGTAGTIVAALEG
;
A
#
# COMPACT_ATOMS: atom_id res chain seq x y z
N SER A 1 -2.75 -16.16 -6.67
CA SER A 1 -3.45 -15.18 -5.85
C SER A 1 -4.75 -15.77 -5.36
N GLY A 2 -5.15 -15.45 -4.20
CA GLY A 2 -6.37 -15.94 -3.61
C GLY A 2 -7.53 -15.01 -3.81
N GLY A 3 -8.57 -15.24 -3.08
CA GLY A 3 -9.73 -14.38 -3.08
C GLY A 3 -9.52 -13.15 -2.21
N THR A 4 -10.62 -12.53 -1.87
CA THR A 4 -10.62 -11.35 -1.02
C THR A 4 -10.92 -11.77 0.41
N THR A 5 -10.12 -11.29 1.35
CA THR A 5 -10.38 -11.43 2.78
C THR A 5 -10.75 -10.07 3.33
N LYS A 6 -11.90 -9.98 3.99
CA LYS A 6 -12.37 -8.74 4.61
C LYS A 6 -12.29 -8.86 6.12
N ILE A 7 -11.82 -7.79 6.75
CA ILE A 7 -11.83 -7.67 8.21
C ILE A 7 -12.69 -6.46 8.54
N GLU A 8 -13.80 -6.70 9.24
CA GLU A 8 -14.73 -5.65 9.63
C GLU A 8 -14.75 -5.59 11.14
N SER A 9 -13.92 -4.75 11.71
CA SER A 9 -13.80 -4.62 13.16
C SER A 9 -13.40 -3.20 13.52
N THR A 10 -13.63 -2.85 14.78
CA THR A 10 -13.23 -1.54 15.29
C THR A 10 -11.71 -1.45 15.44
N VAL A 11 -11.09 -2.52 15.90
CA VAL A 11 -9.64 -2.59 16.09
C VAL A 11 -9.15 -3.94 15.60
N THR A 12 -8.08 -3.92 14.83
CA THR A 12 -7.42 -5.14 14.37
C THR A 12 -6.00 -5.16 14.93
N THR A 13 -5.64 -6.24 15.61
CA THR A 13 -4.30 -6.41 16.15
C THR A 13 -3.63 -7.59 15.48
N VAL A 14 -2.31 -7.52 15.35
CA VAL A 14 -1.51 -8.56 14.75
C VAL A 14 -0.43 -8.94 15.76
N VAL A 15 -0.31 -10.23 16.06
CA VAL A 15 0.68 -10.73 17.01
C VAL A 15 2.09 -10.68 16.44
N ASP A 16 2.21 -10.96 15.13
CA ASP A 16 3.53 -10.98 14.49
C ASP A 16 4.10 -9.58 14.39
N PRO A 17 5.43 -9.44 14.56
CA PRO A 17 6.05 -8.12 14.53
C PRO A 17 6.17 -7.51 13.13
N ILE A 18 6.04 -8.33 12.07
CA ILE A 18 6.18 -7.88 10.68
C ILE A 18 5.02 -8.39 9.85
N ILE A 19 4.48 -7.51 9.01
CA ILE A 19 3.45 -7.90 8.05
C ILE A 19 4.09 -8.06 6.68
N HIS A 20 3.88 -9.23 6.06
CA HIS A 20 4.40 -9.53 4.73
C HIS A 20 3.31 -9.30 3.68
N LEU A 21 3.60 -8.47 2.69
CA LEU A 21 2.70 -8.19 1.58
C LEU A 21 3.29 -8.73 0.29
N GLN A 22 2.43 -9.19 -0.60
CA GLN A 22 2.80 -9.69 -1.92
C GLN A 22 3.82 -10.83 -1.85
N THR A 23 3.60 -11.78 -0.95
CA THR A 23 4.43 -12.97 -0.93
C THR A 23 4.05 -13.89 -2.09
N ALA A 24 4.94 -14.81 -2.43
CA ALA A 24 4.60 -15.91 -3.33
C ALA A 24 3.57 -16.83 -2.65
N SER A 25 2.92 -17.67 -3.42
CA SER A 25 2.05 -18.69 -2.87
C SER A 25 2.86 -19.53 -1.88
N GLY A 26 2.31 -19.70 -0.68
CA GLY A 26 3.02 -20.37 0.40
C GLY A 26 3.81 -19.44 1.31
N GLY A 27 3.87 -18.15 1.01
CA GLY A 27 4.42 -17.14 1.90
C GLY A 27 5.89 -16.79 1.70
N GLY A 28 6.54 -17.30 0.67
CA GLY A 28 7.94 -17.03 0.41
C GLY A 28 8.18 -15.85 -0.51
N ALA A 29 9.43 -15.71 -0.94
CA ALA A 29 9.84 -14.64 -1.84
C ALA A 29 9.24 -14.85 -3.23
N LEU A 30 9.07 -13.72 -3.95
CA LEU A 30 8.57 -13.77 -5.31
C LEU A 30 9.58 -14.44 -6.26
N GLY A 31 9.05 -15.24 -7.18
CA GLY A 31 9.89 -15.90 -8.18
C GLY A 31 10.14 -15.06 -9.42
N SER A 32 9.37 -13.99 -9.62
CA SER A 32 9.51 -13.12 -10.78
C SER A 32 8.90 -11.76 -10.50
N ASP A 33 9.16 -10.79 -11.38
CA ASP A 33 8.60 -9.45 -11.26
C ASP A 33 7.11 -9.49 -11.62
N THR A 34 6.28 -9.03 -10.70
CA THR A 34 4.84 -8.96 -10.93
C THR A 34 4.42 -7.68 -11.64
N ASN A 35 5.32 -6.69 -11.71
CA ASN A 35 5.02 -5.34 -12.22
C ASN A 35 3.89 -4.65 -11.48
N LYS A 36 3.76 -4.96 -10.18
CA LYS A 36 2.74 -4.37 -9.32
C LYS A 36 3.38 -3.57 -8.20
N ASP A 37 2.64 -2.61 -7.69
CA ASP A 37 3.08 -1.82 -6.54
C ASP A 37 2.64 -2.52 -5.26
N VAL A 38 3.41 -2.33 -4.19
CA VAL A 38 3.19 -3.04 -2.93
C VAL A 38 3.01 -2.02 -1.83
N GLY A 39 1.87 -2.07 -1.14
CA GLY A 39 1.67 -1.14 -0.04
C GLY A 39 0.27 -1.12 0.50
N LEU A 40 -0.08 0.02 1.07
CA LEU A 40 -1.34 0.23 1.76
C LEU A 40 -2.17 1.26 1.02
N ALA A 41 -3.46 0.99 0.88
CA ALA A 41 -4.43 1.96 0.37
C ALA A 41 -5.21 2.48 1.58
N LEU A 42 -5.16 3.80 1.79
CA LEU A 42 -5.78 4.44 2.93
C LEU A 42 -6.99 5.24 2.44
N GLN A 43 -8.18 4.85 2.86
CA GLN A 43 -9.40 5.51 2.44
C GLN A 43 -9.71 6.66 3.37
N TYR A 44 -10.00 7.85 2.80
CA TYR A 44 -10.35 9.02 3.61
C TYR A 44 -11.30 9.91 2.84
N HIS A 45 -11.83 10.93 3.52
CA HIS A 45 -12.79 11.85 2.94
C HIS A 45 -12.38 13.28 3.30
N THR A 46 -12.39 14.18 2.32
CA THR A 46 -11.97 15.56 2.52
C THR A 46 -13.09 16.47 3.04
N GLY A 47 -14.30 15.95 3.17
CA GLY A 47 -15.49 16.73 3.43
C GLY A 47 -16.26 17.04 2.16
N SER A 48 -15.60 16.96 1.01
CA SER A 48 -16.20 17.18 -0.30
C SER A 48 -16.18 15.93 -1.17
N ALA A 49 -15.17 15.09 -1.02
CA ALA A 49 -15.00 13.90 -1.86
C ALA A 49 -14.24 12.80 -1.14
N ALA A 50 -14.53 11.57 -1.54
CA ALA A 50 -13.79 10.41 -1.08
C ALA A 50 -12.48 10.32 -1.84
N LYS A 51 -11.40 9.98 -1.14
CA LYS A 51 -10.06 9.87 -1.70
C LYS A 51 -9.38 8.62 -1.20
N THR A 52 -8.36 8.19 -1.92
CA THR A 52 -7.51 7.08 -1.52
C THR A 52 -6.06 7.57 -1.51
N ALA A 53 -5.37 7.36 -0.40
CA ALA A 53 -3.93 7.60 -0.35
C ALA A 53 -3.20 6.27 -0.47
N PHE A 54 -2.03 6.30 -1.09
CA PHE A 54 -1.17 5.12 -1.21
C PHE A 54 0.14 5.37 -0.47
N LEU A 55 0.57 4.38 0.30
CA LEU A 55 1.90 4.38 0.91
C LEU A 55 2.51 3.02 0.67
N GLY A 56 3.62 2.96 -0.08
CA GLY A 56 4.24 1.70 -0.37
C GLY A 56 5.38 1.81 -1.35
N TYR A 57 5.82 0.64 -1.84
CA TYR A 57 6.91 0.55 -2.80
C TYR A 57 6.36 0.64 -4.21
N ASP A 58 6.75 1.70 -4.92
CA ASP A 58 6.36 1.91 -6.32
C ASP A 58 7.36 1.18 -7.21
N ASP A 59 6.90 0.14 -7.87
CA ASP A 59 7.77 -0.74 -8.67
C ASP A 59 8.48 0.02 -9.79
N SER A 60 7.76 0.89 -10.49
CA SER A 60 8.34 1.63 -11.61
C SER A 60 9.34 2.67 -11.16
N ALA A 61 9.10 3.31 -10.01
CA ALA A 61 10.02 4.31 -9.45
C ALA A 61 11.18 3.68 -8.68
N GLY A 62 11.00 2.45 -8.18
CA GLY A 62 11.99 1.80 -7.35
C GLY A 62 12.19 2.48 -6.01
N LYS A 63 11.13 3.07 -5.45
CA LYS A 63 11.22 3.87 -4.24
C LYS A 63 9.97 3.72 -3.40
N LEU A 64 10.14 3.91 -2.10
CA LEU A 64 9.01 4.06 -1.19
C LEU A 64 8.32 5.39 -1.49
N THR A 65 7.01 5.33 -1.75
CA THR A 65 6.28 6.47 -2.30
C THR A 65 4.99 6.69 -1.53
N PHE A 66 4.66 7.97 -1.30
CA PHE A 66 3.38 8.37 -0.74
C PHE A 66 2.63 9.23 -1.75
N ILE A 67 1.39 8.83 -2.07
CA ILE A 67 0.53 9.56 -3.00
C ILE A 67 -0.79 9.85 -2.29
N PRO A 68 -1.07 11.14 -1.96
CA PRO A 68 -2.28 11.47 -1.20
C PRO A 68 -3.59 11.33 -1.97
N ASP A 69 -3.54 11.46 -3.29
CA ASP A 69 -4.73 11.29 -4.13
C ASP A 69 -4.36 10.32 -5.24
N ALA A 70 -4.47 9.03 -4.93
CA ALA A 70 -3.98 7.97 -5.79
C ALA A 70 -5.13 7.29 -6.51
N SER A 71 -4.82 6.79 -7.70
CA SER A 71 -5.68 5.86 -8.43
C SER A 71 -4.99 4.50 -8.47
N LEU A 72 -5.76 3.45 -8.24
CA LEU A 72 -5.27 2.09 -8.26
C LEU A 72 -5.96 1.33 -9.39
N SER A 73 -5.18 0.74 -10.27
CA SER A 73 -5.70 -0.06 -11.36
C SER A 73 -4.85 -1.30 -11.51
N SER A 74 -5.47 -2.46 -11.31
CA SER A 74 -4.77 -3.75 -11.36
C SER A 74 -3.52 -3.76 -10.48
N GLU A 75 -3.63 -3.15 -9.30
CA GLU A 75 -2.55 -3.07 -8.30
C GLU A 75 -1.34 -2.26 -8.78
N VAL A 76 -1.59 -1.34 -9.69
CA VAL A 76 -0.61 -0.34 -10.11
C VAL A 76 -1.14 1.04 -9.71
N VAL A 77 -0.35 1.79 -8.97
CA VAL A 77 -0.76 3.09 -8.45
C VAL A 77 -0.33 4.20 -9.41
N SER A 78 -1.15 5.24 -9.48
CA SER A 78 -0.80 6.47 -10.19
C SER A 78 -1.25 7.67 -9.38
N GLY A 79 -0.64 8.82 -9.65
CA GLY A 79 -0.92 10.06 -8.98
C GLY A 79 0.37 10.82 -8.69
N THR A 80 0.22 11.97 -8.03
CA THR A 80 1.34 12.84 -7.72
C THR A 80 1.82 12.58 -6.30
N ALA A 81 3.14 12.43 -6.14
CA ALA A 81 3.74 12.21 -4.83
C ALA A 81 3.42 13.38 -3.89
N GLY A 82 3.18 13.06 -2.64
CA GLY A 82 2.84 14.03 -1.61
C GLY A 82 3.93 14.22 -0.60
N THR A 83 3.57 14.91 0.47
CA THR A 83 4.49 15.29 1.54
C THR A 83 4.27 14.40 2.76
N ILE A 84 5.36 13.94 3.33
CA ILE A 84 5.35 13.20 4.58
C ILE A 84 5.90 14.13 5.67
N VAL A 85 5.14 14.27 6.75
CA VAL A 85 5.59 15.07 7.89
C VAL A 85 6.30 14.14 8.88
N ALA A 86 7.57 14.38 9.09
CA ALA A 86 8.38 13.58 9.99
C ALA A 86 9.53 14.42 10.53
N ALA A 87 9.97 14.11 11.75
CA ALA A 87 11.21 14.66 12.27
C ALA A 87 12.34 13.72 11.83
N LEU A 88 13.27 14.23 11.05
CA LEU A 88 14.35 13.45 10.49
C LEU A 88 15.62 13.68 11.29
N GLU A 89 16.31 12.59 11.58
CA GLU A 89 17.64 12.66 12.21
C GLU A 89 18.68 12.55 11.09
N GLY A 90 19.55 13.48 11.05
CA GLY A 90 20.58 13.47 10.04
C GLY A 90 21.91 13.94 10.56
#